data_1e52d02d9fc23e3d73e6a50adca1522e
#
_entry.id   1e52d02d9fc23e3d73e6a50adca1522e
#
_cell.length_a   1.000
_cell.length_b   1.000
_cell.length_c   1.000
_cell.angle_alpha   90.00
_cell.angle_beta   90.00
_cell.angle_gamma   90.00
#
_symmetry.space_group_name_H-M   'P 1'
#
loop_
_entity.id
_entity.type
_entity.pdbx_description
1 polymer ?
#
loop_
_entity_poly.entity_id
_entity_poly.type
_entity_poly.pdbx_seq_one_letter_code
_entity_poly.pdbx_strand_id
1 'polypeptide(L)'
;MSVVAFERKPSAGLWSETELNTMVAALNVAIASGGGRGWETGMTETGDARFYLLGPLPDQACELCVSRIGGRYILEDGSGRFLFEHQSLALVALHAKAAVQSMRGWLVARAVLLWCTIRHLIHDKVEPLLTEGEELLVELAPQLAAFA
;
A
#
# COMPACT_ATOMS: atom_id res chain seq x y z
N MET A 1 -24.48 50.08 -7.00
CA MET A 1 -24.15 48.98 -6.07
C MET A 1 -22.91 48.31 -6.59
N SER A 2 -21.76 48.56 -5.96
CA SER A 2 -20.53 47.86 -6.30
C SER A 2 -20.55 46.46 -5.68
N VAL A 3 -20.59 45.45 -6.52
CA VAL A 3 -20.37 44.08 -6.11
C VAL A 3 -18.88 43.97 -5.83
N VAL A 4 -18.47 44.00 -4.56
CA VAL A 4 -17.13 43.66 -4.16
C VAL A 4 -16.97 42.15 -4.38
N ALA A 5 -16.28 41.77 -5.45
CA ALA A 5 -15.84 40.40 -5.65
C ALA A 5 -14.91 40.06 -4.47
N PHE A 6 -15.38 39.23 -3.58
CA PHE A 6 -14.56 38.61 -2.59
C PHE A 6 -13.57 37.71 -3.35
N GLU A 7 -12.40 38.26 -3.68
CA GLU A 7 -11.25 37.43 -3.99
C GLU A 7 -11.00 36.56 -2.73
N ARG A 8 -11.41 35.31 -2.79
CA ARG A 8 -10.96 34.30 -1.83
C ARG A 8 -9.45 34.26 -1.94
N LYS A 9 -8.76 34.94 -1.03
CA LYS A 9 -7.37 34.62 -0.76
C LYS A 9 -7.32 33.09 -0.65
N PRO A 10 -6.44 32.39 -1.41
CA PRO A 10 -6.26 30.96 -1.20
C PRO A 10 -5.98 30.81 0.28
N SER A 11 -6.89 30.11 0.97
CA SER A 11 -6.73 29.88 2.39
C SER A 11 -5.37 29.22 2.57
N ALA A 12 -4.57 29.66 3.52
CA ALA A 12 -3.21 29.16 3.78
C ALA A 12 -3.16 27.64 3.96
N GLY A 13 -4.31 26.98 4.05
CA GLY A 13 -4.48 25.55 4.20
C GLY A 13 -4.73 24.74 2.93
N LEU A 14 -4.90 25.34 1.75
CA LEU A 14 -5.11 24.56 0.53
C LEU A 14 -3.80 24.31 -0.21
N TRP A 15 -3.70 23.13 -0.84
CA TRP A 15 -2.62 22.80 -1.76
C TRP A 15 -2.71 23.66 -3.01
N SER A 16 -1.56 24.17 -3.49
CA SER A 16 -1.49 24.78 -4.82
C SER A 16 -1.49 23.68 -5.88
N GLU A 17 -1.90 24.03 -7.09
CA GLU A 17 -1.88 23.11 -8.24
C GLU A 17 -0.47 22.57 -8.50
N THR A 18 0.55 23.41 -8.35
CA THR A 18 1.95 23.04 -8.53
C THR A 18 2.41 22.01 -7.49
N GLU A 19 2.00 22.17 -6.25
CA GLU A 19 2.31 21.22 -5.17
C GLU A 19 1.62 19.87 -5.43
N LEU A 20 0.33 19.89 -5.79
CA LEU A 20 -0.42 18.67 -6.13
C LEU A 20 0.20 17.93 -7.31
N ASN A 21 0.56 18.65 -8.37
CA ASN A 21 1.22 18.07 -9.54
C ASN A 21 2.57 17.43 -9.16
N THR A 22 3.33 18.05 -8.28
CA THR A 22 4.61 17.50 -7.78
C THR A 22 4.39 16.17 -7.06
N MET A 23 3.39 16.10 -6.17
CA MET A 23 3.06 14.88 -5.43
C MET A 23 2.52 13.78 -6.35
N VAL A 24 1.56 14.12 -7.18
CA VAL A 24 0.94 13.16 -8.11
C VAL A 24 1.96 12.63 -9.12
N ALA A 25 2.84 13.47 -9.68
CA ALA A 25 3.88 13.04 -10.59
C ALA A 25 4.89 12.10 -9.92
N ALA A 26 5.33 12.41 -8.70
CA ALA A 26 6.26 11.55 -7.95
C ALA A 26 5.65 10.19 -7.60
N LEU A 27 4.35 10.15 -7.24
CA LEU A 27 3.65 8.95 -6.82
C LEU A 27 3.00 8.18 -7.98
N ASN A 28 2.88 8.79 -9.16
CA ASN A 28 2.19 8.22 -10.32
C ASN A 28 2.79 6.87 -10.76
N VAL A 29 4.10 6.71 -10.68
CA VAL A 29 4.77 5.43 -10.97
C VAL A 29 4.32 4.34 -9.98
N ALA A 30 4.08 4.69 -8.72
CA ALA A 30 3.55 3.77 -7.72
C ALA A 30 2.06 3.46 -7.94
N ILE A 31 1.30 4.44 -8.43
CA ILE A 31 -0.12 4.33 -8.77
C ILE A 31 -0.31 3.51 -10.06
N ALA A 32 0.51 3.77 -11.08
CA ALA A 32 0.42 3.10 -12.39
C ALA A 32 0.78 1.61 -12.36
N SER A 33 1.64 1.18 -11.44
CA SER A 33 2.14 -0.21 -11.40
C SER A 33 1.21 -1.22 -10.73
N GLY A 34 -0.04 -0.93 -10.53
CA GLY A 34 -0.97 -1.97 -10.15
C GLY A 34 -2.04 -1.62 -9.14
N GLY A 35 -3.17 -1.22 -9.65
CA GLY A 35 -4.43 -1.43 -9.00
C GLY A 35 -4.94 -0.30 -8.14
N GLY A 36 -5.60 0.68 -8.77
CA GLY A 36 -6.67 1.43 -8.14
C GLY A 36 -6.35 2.26 -6.90
N ARG A 37 -5.09 2.66 -6.73
CA ARG A 37 -4.71 3.60 -5.65
C ARG A 37 -5.19 4.99 -5.99
N GLY A 38 -5.86 5.60 -5.04
CA GLY A 38 -6.32 6.97 -5.12
C GLY A 38 -5.48 7.92 -4.28
N TRP A 39 -5.83 9.17 -4.36
CA TRP A 39 -5.33 10.19 -3.46
C TRP A 39 -6.46 11.17 -3.14
N GLU A 40 -6.38 11.76 -1.97
CA GLU A 40 -7.32 12.77 -1.51
C GLU A 40 -6.58 13.92 -0.84
N THR A 41 -7.23 15.08 -0.79
CA THR A 41 -6.75 16.24 -0.02
C THR A 41 -7.72 16.57 1.08
N GLY A 42 -7.18 16.99 2.21
CA GLY A 42 -7.94 17.41 3.37
C GLY A 42 -7.24 18.52 4.13
N MET A 43 -7.75 18.85 5.28
CA MET A 43 -7.16 19.79 6.21
C MET A 43 -7.16 19.20 7.60
N THR A 44 -6.17 19.61 8.41
CA THR A 44 -6.17 19.33 9.85
C THR A 44 -7.22 20.19 10.56
N GLU A 45 -7.49 19.89 11.82
CA GLU A 45 -8.33 20.74 12.68
C GLU A 45 -7.75 22.16 12.83
N THR A 46 -6.43 22.32 12.70
CA THR A 46 -5.71 23.60 12.73
C THR A 46 -5.71 24.34 11.39
N GLY A 47 -6.28 23.75 10.33
CA GLY A 47 -6.41 24.34 8.99
C GLY A 47 -5.18 24.11 8.10
N ASP A 48 -4.26 23.20 8.47
CA ASP A 48 -3.10 22.86 7.66
C ASP A 48 -3.50 21.89 6.53
N ALA A 49 -2.92 22.08 5.34
CA ALA A 49 -3.20 21.24 4.20
C ALA A 49 -2.64 19.82 4.39
N ARG A 50 -3.44 18.82 4.07
CA ARG A 50 -3.06 17.40 4.04
C ARG A 50 -3.30 16.77 2.70
N PHE A 51 -2.37 15.92 2.30
CA PHE A 51 -2.47 15.04 1.14
C PHE A 51 -2.40 13.59 1.61
N TYR A 52 -3.35 12.78 1.21
CA TYR A 52 -3.44 11.36 1.58
C TYR A 52 -3.24 10.50 0.34
N LEU A 53 -2.33 9.53 0.41
CA LEU A 53 -2.23 8.45 -0.54
C LEU A 53 -3.06 7.27 -0.02
N LEU A 54 -4.06 6.88 -0.80
CA LEU A 54 -4.97 5.80 -0.45
C LEU A 54 -4.51 4.49 -1.06
N GLY A 55 -4.70 3.42 -0.33
CA GLY A 55 -4.45 2.07 -0.79
C GLY A 55 -5.47 1.59 -1.83
N PRO A 56 -5.31 0.36 -2.32
CA PRO A 56 -6.22 -0.22 -3.29
C PRO A 56 -7.62 -0.46 -2.73
N LEU A 57 -8.61 -0.52 -3.62
CA LEU A 57 -9.95 -0.96 -3.27
C LEU A 57 -9.92 -2.40 -2.73
N PRO A 58 -10.87 -2.78 -1.84
CA PRO A 58 -12.06 -2.02 -1.41
C PRO A 58 -11.84 -1.05 -0.25
N ASP A 59 -10.81 -1.25 0.57
CA ASP A 59 -10.69 -0.58 1.86
C ASP A 59 -10.19 0.86 1.77
N GLN A 60 -9.47 1.21 0.72
CA GLN A 60 -8.86 2.54 0.50
C GLN A 60 -8.22 3.14 1.76
N ALA A 61 -7.53 2.32 2.54
CA ALA A 61 -6.84 2.76 3.74
C ALA A 61 -5.75 3.79 3.39
N CYS A 62 -5.57 4.80 4.22
CA CYS A 62 -4.48 5.74 4.06
C CYS A 62 -3.13 5.02 4.21
N GLU A 63 -2.28 5.07 3.19
CA GLU A 63 -0.94 4.49 3.22
C GLU A 63 0.11 5.49 3.65
N LEU A 64 0.01 6.71 3.14
CA LEU A 64 0.90 7.83 3.47
C LEU A 64 0.09 9.11 3.59
N CYS A 65 0.58 10.00 4.43
CA CYS A 65 0.05 11.34 4.59
C CYS A 65 1.18 12.37 4.49
N VAL A 66 0.97 13.43 3.73
CA VAL A 66 1.85 14.59 3.70
C VAL A 66 1.10 15.80 4.23
N SER A 67 1.59 16.41 5.28
CA SER A 67 1.03 17.62 5.88
C SER A 67 1.95 18.81 5.60
N ARG A 68 1.35 19.99 5.30
CA ARG A 68 2.12 21.24 5.18
C ARG A 68 1.86 22.09 6.42
N ILE A 69 2.84 22.17 7.29
CA ILE A 69 2.75 22.90 8.56
C ILE A 69 3.89 23.91 8.65
N GLY A 70 3.56 25.19 8.81
CA GLY A 70 4.55 26.24 9.04
C GLY A 70 5.61 26.36 7.93
N GLY A 71 5.28 26.12 6.67
CA GLY A 71 6.20 26.15 5.53
C GLY A 71 7.10 24.92 5.41
N ARG A 72 6.85 23.88 6.17
CA ARG A 72 7.52 22.56 6.10
C ARG A 72 6.53 21.48 5.71
N TYR A 73 7.02 20.47 5.04
CA TYR A 73 6.25 19.30 4.64
C TYR A 73 6.66 18.11 5.50
N ILE A 74 5.68 17.46 6.10
CA ILE A 74 5.86 16.33 7.02
C ILE A 74 5.24 15.11 6.38
N LEU A 75 6.02 14.05 6.23
CA LEU A 75 5.59 12.75 5.72
C LEU A 75 5.35 11.80 6.88
N GLU A 76 4.16 11.21 6.92
CA GLU A 76 3.74 10.22 7.90
C GLU A 76 3.24 8.95 7.18
N ASP A 77 3.35 7.81 7.82
CA ASP A 77 2.68 6.59 7.34
C ASP A 77 1.19 6.57 7.71
N GLY A 78 0.45 5.56 7.22
CA GLY A 78 -0.98 5.43 7.47
C GLY A 78 -1.37 5.25 8.95
N SER A 79 -0.41 4.93 9.82
CA SER A 79 -0.60 4.85 11.27
C SER A 79 -0.33 6.17 11.99
N GLY A 80 0.10 7.22 11.27
CA GLY A 80 0.49 8.50 11.81
C GLY A 80 1.92 8.55 12.34
N ARG A 81 2.75 7.55 11.99
CA ARG A 81 4.16 7.54 12.38
C ARG A 81 4.95 8.45 11.46
N PHE A 82 5.74 9.35 12.05
CA PHE A 82 6.67 10.24 11.35
C PHE A 82 7.69 9.45 10.53
N LEU A 83 7.87 9.82 9.27
CA LEU A 83 8.87 9.24 8.38
C LEU A 83 9.95 10.24 7.97
N PHE A 84 9.55 11.45 7.55
CA PHE A 84 10.47 12.45 7.03
C PHE A 84 9.89 13.86 7.10
N GLU A 85 10.73 14.87 7.20
CA GLU A 85 10.34 16.28 7.20
C GLU A 85 11.35 17.12 6.43
N HIS A 86 10.87 18.01 5.55
CA HIS A 86 11.73 18.94 4.82
C HIS A 86 10.94 20.16 4.32
N GLN A 87 11.67 21.26 4.03
CA GLN A 87 11.08 22.46 3.43
C GLN A 87 10.79 22.29 1.92
N SER A 88 11.49 21.38 1.25
CA SER A 88 11.30 21.08 -0.16
C SER A 88 10.29 19.95 -0.34
N LEU A 89 9.15 20.25 -0.98
CA LEU A 89 8.15 19.26 -1.31
C LEU A 89 8.70 18.18 -2.26
N ALA A 90 9.60 18.55 -3.19
CA ALA A 90 10.19 17.58 -4.11
C ALA A 90 10.97 16.48 -3.38
N LEU A 91 11.71 16.81 -2.33
CA LEU A 91 12.41 15.83 -1.50
C LEU A 91 11.44 14.96 -0.70
N VAL A 92 10.40 15.55 -0.12
CA VAL A 92 9.35 14.80 0.59
C VAL A 92 8.64 13.85 -0.36
N ALA A 93 8.33 14.27 -1.58
CA ALA A 93 7.72 13.43 -2.60
C ALA A 93 8.62 12.26 -3.03
N LEU A 94 9.92 12.47 -3.13
CA LEU A 94 10.89 11.38 -3.38
C LEU A 94 10.94 10.38 -2.23
N HIS A 95 10.94 10.85 -0.99
CA HIS A 95 10.86 9.98 0.19
C HIS A 95 9.54 9.22 0.27
N ALA A 96 8.43 9.87 -0.06
CA ALA A 96 7.12 9.22 -0.15
C ALA A 96 7.12 8.08 -1.18
N LYS A 97 7.69 8.33 -2.37
CA LYS A 97 7.87 7.31 -3.42
C LYS A 97 8.70 6.13 -2.92
N ALA A 98 9.84 6.39 -2.27
CA ALA A 98 10.71 5.35 -1.73
C ALA A 98 9.99 4.55 -0.62
N ALA A 99 9.22 5.22 0.25
CA ALA A 99 8.44 4.56 1.29
C ALA A 99 7.39 3.60 0.72
N VAL A 100 6.64 4.02 -0.31
CA VAL A 100 5.67 3.15 -1.01
C VAL A 100 6.36 1.93 -1.65
N GLN A 101 7.51 2.12 -2.28
CA GLN A 101 8.27 1.03 -2.89
C GLN A 101 8.80 0.05 -1.83
N SER A 102 9.30 0.55 -0.71
CA SER A 102 9.76 -0.26 0.43
C SER A 102 8.62 -1.08 1.04
N MET A 103 7.45 -0.47 1.24
CA MET A 103 6.28 -1.19 1.76
C MET A 103 5.84 -2.31 0.83
N ARG A 104 5.89 -2.10 -0.49
CA ARG A 104 5.58 -3.17 -1.48
C ARG A 104 6.57 -4.32 -1.39
N GLY A 105 7.87 -4.02 -1.34
CA GLY A 105 8.91 -5.04 -1.21
C GLY A 105 8.71 -5.88 0.05
N TRP A 106 8.38 -5.25 1.16
CA TRP A 106 8.11 -5.95 2.42
C TRP A 106 6.86 -6.84 2.35
N LEU A 107 5.76 -6.35 1.74
CA LEU A 107 4.53 -7.13 1.56
C LEU A 107 4.75 -8.34 0.66
N VAL A 108 5.49 -8.17 -0.44
CA VAL A 108 5.85 -9.28 -1.34
C VAL A 108 6.72 -10.31 -0.63
N ALA A 109 7.75 -9.87 0.09
CA ALA A 109 8.62 -10.76 0.86
C ALA A 109 7.80 -11.55 1.91
N ARG A 110 6.87 -10.89 2.61
CA ARG A 110 6.01 -11.54 3.59
C ARG A 110 5.02 -12.54 2.97
N ALA A 111 4.45 -12.20 1.81
CA ALA A 111 3.61 -13.12 1.05
C ALA A 111 4.37 -14.36 0.57
N VAL A 112 5.60 -14.19 0.08
CA VAL A 112 6.47 -15.29 -0.33
C VAL A 112 6.83 -16.19 0.86
N LEU A 113 7.20 -15.61 2.00
CA LEU A 113 7.48 -16.37 3.23
C LEU A 113 6.26 -17.17 3.70
N LEU A 114 5.08 -16.54 3.69
CA LEU A 114 3.83 -17.22 4.05
C LEU A 114 3.54 -18.37 3.09
N TRP A 115 3.71 -18.16 1.79
CA TRP A 115 3.54 -19.20 0.78
C TRP A 115 4.50 -20.37 0.97
N CYS A 116 5.79 -20.10 1.22
CA CYS A 116 6.78 -21.14 1.52
C CYS A 116 6.41 -21.93 2.77
N THR A 117 5.92 -21.26 3.83
CA THR A 117 5.49 -21.91 5.07
C THR A 117 4.28 -22.81 4.84
N ILE A 118 3.27 -22.32 4.11
CA ILE A 118 2.09 -23.11 3.77
C ILE A 118 2.47 -24.32 2.91
N ARG A 119 3.33 -24.13 1.91
CA ARG A 119 3.81 -25.21 1.06
C ARG A 119 4.55 -26.28 1.86
N HIS A 120 5.38 -25.89 2.82
CA HIS A 120 6.10 -26.83 3.70
C HIS A 120 5.12 -27.62 4.58
N LEU A 121 4.14 -26.94 5.18
CA LEU A 121 3.13 -27.60 6.01
C LEU A 121 2.25 -28.58 5.21
N ILE A 122 1.95 -28.25 3.95
CA ILE A 122 1.20 -29.17 3.07
C ILE A 122 2.07 -30.37 2.71
N HIS A 123 3.34 -30.16 2.38
CA HIS A 123 4.27 -31.23 2.00
C HIS A 123 4.45 -32.22 3.16
N ASP A 124 4.70 -31.71 4.37
CA ASP A 124 4.90 -32.55 5.56
C ASP A 124 3.66 -33.34 5.98
N LYS A 125 2.47 -32.85 5.63
CA LYS A 125 1.20 -33.54 5.95
C LYS A 125 0.70 -34.48 4.85
N VAL A 126 1.04 -34.20 3.61
CA VAL A 126 0.56 -34.97 2.45
C VAL A 126 1.50 -36.16 2.15
N GLU A 127 2.80 -36.02 2.42
CA GLU A 127 3.76 -37.12 2.22
C GLU A 127 3.41 -38.40 3.01
N PRO A 128 3.10 -38.34 4.32
CA PRO A 128 2.68 -39.55 5.03
C PRO A 128 1.34 -40.13 4.53
N LEU A 129 0.41 -39.28 4.08
CA LEU A 129 -0.87 -39.74 3.53
C LEU A 129 -0.72 -40.42 2.16
N LEU A 130 0.26 -39.98 1.36
CA LEU A 130 0.57 -40.62 0.07
C LEU A 130 1.24 -41.97 0.28
N THR A 131 2.17 -42.10 1.25
CA THR A 131 2.81 -43.38 1.60
C THR A 131 1.79 -44.38 2.14
N GLU A 132 0.89 -43.98 3.02
CA GLU A 132 -0.21 -44.85 3.49
C GLU A 132 -1.15 -45.22 2.36
N GLY A 133 -1.43 -44.30 1.42
CA GLY A 133 -2.25 -44.60 0.24
C GLY A 133 -1.58 -45.57 -0.74
N GLU A 134 -0.27 -45.45 -0.93
CA GLU A 134 0.49 -46.40 -1.77
C GLU A 134 0.57 -47.80 -1.14
N GLU A 135 0.80 -47.89 0.17
CA GLU A 135 0.76 -49.19 0.88
C GLU A 135 -0.60 -49.88 0.79
N LEU A 136 -1.69 -49.12 0.95
CA LEU A 136 -3.06 -49.65 0.79
C LEU A 136 -3.33 -50.10 -0.65
N LEU A 137 -2.84 -49.40 -1.66
CA LEU A 137 -3.00 -49.79 -3.07
C LEU A 137 -2.20 -51.04 -3.40
N VAL A 138 -1.00 -51.21 -2.86
CA VAL A 138 -0.19 -52.40 -3.03
C VAL A 138 -0.82 -53.60 -2.34
N GLU A 139 -1.45 -53.42 -1.19
CA GLU A 139 -2.15 -54.49 -0.46
C GLU A 139 -3.46 -54.89 -1.13
N LEU A 140 -4.16 -53.97 -1.80
CA LEU A 140 -5.41 -54.24 -2.54
C LEU A 140 -5.17 -54.77 -3.96
N ALA A 141 -4.02 -54.55 -4.55
CA ALA A 141 -3.69 -54.96 -5.91
C ALA A 141 -3.87 -56.49 -6.16
N PRO A 142 -3.42 -57.40 -5.28
CA PRO A 142 -3.62 -58.84 -5.47
C PRO A 142 -5.09 -59.27 -5.34
N GLN A 143 -5.90 -58.56 -4.57
CA GLN A 143 -7.31 -58.82 -4.42
C GLN A 143 -8.11 -58.40 -5.67
N LEU A 144 -7.73 -57.27 -6.29
CA LEU A 144 -8.32 -56.80 -7.54
C LEU A 144 -7.95 -57.69 -8.74
N ALA A 145 -6.75 -58.24 -8.76
CA ALA A 145 -6.32 -59.18 -9.78
C ALA A 145 -7.08 -60.53 -9.74
N ALA A 146 -7.64 -60.88 -8.61
CA ALA A 146 -8.45 -62.10 -8.45
C ALA A 146 -9.88 -61.95 -9.00
N PHE A 147 -10.33 -60.73 -9.32
CA PHE A 147 -11.63 -60.44 -9.92
C PHE A 147 -11.59 -60.19 -11.43
N ALA A 148 -10.41 -60.19 -12.03
CA ALA A 148 -10.20 -60.07 -13.47
C ALA A 148 -10.00 -61.48 -14.08
#